data_eba5f0edb2d7a9d53bd4ace7e7b681d8
#
_entry.id   eba5f0edb2d7a9d53bd4ace7e7b681d8
#
_cell.length_a   1.000
_cell.length_b   1.000
_cell.length_c   1.000
_cell.angle_alpha   90.00
_cell.angle_beta   90.00
_cell.angle_gamma   90.00
#
_symmetry.space_group_name_H-M   'P 1'
#
loop_
_entity.id
_entity.type
_entity.pdbx_description
1 polymer ?
#
loop_
_entity_poly.entity_id
_entity_poly.type
_entity_poly.pdbx_seq_one_letter_code
_entity_poly.pdbx_strand_id
1 'polypeptide(L)'
;APVYYPESMQKNTSATWWTNFSTKYFTLKKGGKAELKFYNYSNKQKNWNNWCLVAANAERGAAGYAEHFVLRNDNYGWFTTAGGNTADNSSNVDFTLSSDYNWDTFADDMNGSLVDMNVEFTSGNVVKMTSTITTTAKMVYNYSFSMKLTENQSSVVLFFVNEGSYIDGSSLSTGIDAPFVITKKAESDGKWYNLNGQQVDSSYKGIVVVNGRKFFNK
;
A
#
# COMPACT_ATOMS: atom_id res chain seq x y z
N ALA A 1 -9.47 10.02 4.11
CA ALA A 1 -9.27 8.68 3.56
C ALA A 1 -8.70 7.76 4.63
N PRO A 2 -9.01 6.46 4.63
CA PRO A 2 -8.36 5.53 5.53
C PRO A 2 -6.88 5.41 5.19
N VAL A 3 -6.04 5.26 6.22
CA VAL A 3 -4.62 4.99 6.07
C VAL A 3 -4.37 3.50 6.24
N TYR A 4 -3.68 2.90 5.28
CA TYR A 4 -3.27 1.50 5.30
C TYR A 4 -1.75 1.40 5.42
N TYR A 5 -1.33 0.47 6.26
CA TYR A 5 0.07 0.14 6.45
C TYR A 5 0.29 -1.28 5.92
N PRO A 6 0.95 -1.44 4.75
CA PRO A 6 1.31 -2.77 4.26
C PRO A 6 2.12 -3.54 5.30
N GLU A 7 1.91 -4.84 5.34
CA GLU A 7 2.70 -5.71 6.21
C GLU A 7 4.20 -5.64 5.88
N SER A 8 5.03 -6.04 6.85
CA SER A 8 6.44 -6.28 6.57
C SER A 8 6.57 -7.46 5.63
N MET A 9 6.99 -7.19 4.39
CA MET A 9 7.24 -8.23 3.41
C MET A 9 8.56 -8.93 3.71
N GLN A 10 8.65 -10.18 3.31
CA GLN A 10 9.89 -10.92 3.45
C GLN A 10 10.99 -10.27 2.60
N LYS A 11 12.18 -10.12 3.17
CA LYS A 11 13.33 -9.59 2.45
C LYS A 11 13.62 -10.42 1.21
N ASN A 12 13.55 -9.79 0.06
CA ASN A 12 13.88 -10.40 -1.20
C ASN A 12 15.33 -10.09 -1.58
N THR A 13 16.15 -11.10 -1.67
CA THR A 13 17.56 -10.98 -2.09
C THR A 13 17.74 -11.24 -3.59
N SER A 14 16.69 -11.67 -4.27
CA SER A 14 16.70 -11.93 -5.71
C SER A 14 16.19 -10.71 -6.48
N ALA A 15 16.81 -10.41 -7.59
CA ALA A 15 16.30 -9.46 -8.58
C ALA A 15 15.30 -10.10 -9.56
N THR A 16 14.77 -11.27 -9.24
CA THR A 16 13.84 -11.97 -10.10
C THR A 16 12.47 -11.30 -10.09
N TRP A 17 11.99 -10.96 -11.24
CA TRP A 17 10.70 -10.35 -11.47
C TRP A 17 9.54 -11.27 -11.06
N TRP A 18 8.47 -10.67 -10.55
CA TRP A 18 7.20 -11.34 -10.27
C TRP A 18 7.28 -12.50 -9.27
N THR A 19 8.03 -12.31 -8.21
CA THR A 19 8.27 -13.36 -7.20
C THR A 19 7.97 -12.98 -5.76
N ASN A 20 8.12 -11.72 -5.39
CA ASN A 20 7.96 -11.27 -4.00
C ASN A 20 6.69 -10.43 -3.87
N PHE A 21 5.60 -11.07 -3.46
CA PHE A 21 4.28 -10.45 -3.34
C PHE A 21 3.95 -10.12 -1.90
N SER A 22 3.23 -9.00 -1.71
CA SER A 22 2.54 -8.77 -0.45
C SER A 22 1.39 -9.76 -0.28
N THR A 23 1.09 -10.12 0.97
CA THR A 23 -0.04 -11.00 1.30
C THR A 23 -1.29 -10.20 1.66
N LYS A 24 -1.13 -8.92 1.99
CA LYS A 24 -2.24 -7.99 2.22
C LYS A 24 -2.73 -7.39 0.92
N TYR A 25 -4.04 -7.33 0.81
CA TYR A 25 -4.75 -6.68 -0.28
C TYR A 25 -5.57 -5.51 0.26
N PHE A 26 -5.63 -4.46 -0.53
CA PHE A 26 -6.41 -3.25 -0.24
C PHE A 26 -7.47 -3.09 -1.32
N THR A 27 -8.73 -3.10 -0.95
CA THR A 27 -9.81 -2.97 -1.93
C THR A 27 -10.41 -1.58 -1.87
N LEU A 28 -10.39 -0.88 -2.99
CA LEU A 28 -11.08 0.38 -3.19
C LEU A 28 -12.35 0.17 -3.99
N LYS A 29 -13.47 0.57 -3.43
CA LYS A 29 -14.71 0.70 -4.18
C LYS A 29 -14.65 1.93 -5.08
N LYS A 30 -15.39 1.92 -6.17
CA LYS A 30 -15.52 3.08 -7.05
C LYS A 30 -15.95 4.32 -6.24
N GLY A 31 -15.26 5.43 -6.45
CA GLY A 31 -15.39 6.66 -5.65
C GLY A 31 -14.56 6.64 -4.35
N GLY A 32 -13.85 5.55 -4.07
CA GLY A 32 -13.04 5.40 -2.87
C GLY A 32 -11.65 6.00 -2.99
N LYS A 33 -11.08 6.33 -1.82
CA LYS A 33 -9.71 6.82 -1.66
C LYS A 33 -9.05 6.11 -0.50
N ALA A 34 -7.74 5.90 -0.61
CA ALA A 34 -6.90 5.37 0.45
C ALA A 34 -5.54 6.04 0.46
N GLU A 35 -4.93 6.10 1.62
CA GLU A 35 -3.55 6.46 1.84
C GLU A 35 -2.78 5.21 2.27
N LEU A 36 -1.61 4.97 1.68
CA LEU A 36 -0.73 3.86 2.04
C LEU A 36 0.61 4.43 2.47
N LYS A 37 1.09 4.00 3.63
CA LYS A 37 2.40 4.42 4.16
C LYS A 37 3.27 3.24 4.47
N PHE A 38 4.49 3.27 3.97
CA PHE A 38 5.46 2.20 4.18
C PHE A 38 6.90 2.67 3.94
N TYR A 39 7.84 1.94 4.52
CA TYR A 39 9.24 2.04 4.14
C TYR A 39 9.52 1.10 2.98
N ASN A 40 10.37 1.53 2.07
CA ASN A 40 10.90 0.70 1.00
C ASN A 40 12.38 0.42 1.24
N TYR A 41 12.77 -0.84 1.13
CA TYR A 41 14.14 -1.30 1.32
C TYR A 41 14.62 -1.99 0.06
N SER A 42 15.64 -1.45 -0.59
CA SER A 42 16.28 -2.03 -1.76
C SER A 42 17.43 -2.94 -1.34
N ASN A 43 17.64 -4.04 -2.08
CA ASN A 43 18.84 -4.87 -1.92
C ASN A 43 20.07 -4.29 -2.64
N LYS A 44 19.91 -3.16 -3.33
CA LYS A 44 20.97 -2.41 -4.03
C LYS A 44 21.68 -3.15 -5.16
N GLN A 45 21.12 -4.26 -5.63
CA GLN A 45 21.73 -5.02 -6.71
C GLN A 45 21.51 -4.39 -8.09
N LYS A 46 20.37 -3.72 -8.25
CA LYS A 46 19.93 -3.06 -9.48
C LYS A 46 19.26 -1.73 -9.17
N ASN A 47 19.39 -0.76 -10.06
CA ASN A 47 18.76 0.55 -9.91
C ASN A 47 17.24 0.50 -9.90
N TRP A 48 16.65 -0.52 -10.52
CA TRP A 48 15.19 -0.74 -10.55
C TRP A 48 14.66 -1.67 -9.44
N ASN A 49 15.49 -2.03 -8.46
CA ASN A 49 15.07 -2.87 -7.34
C ASN A 49 14.20 -2.08 -6.36
N ASN A 50 12.94 -1.98 -6.66
CA ASN A 50 11.99 -1.19 -5.90
C ASN A 50 10.59 -1.84 -5.86
N TRP A 51 9.65 -1.13 -5.28
CA TRP A 51 8.28 -1.60 -5.21
C TRP A 51 7.53 -1.41 -6.54
N CYS A 52 6.57 -2.27 -6.77
CA CYS A 52 5.58 -2.10 -7.82
C CYS A 52 4.18 -2.19 -7.21
N LEU A 53 3.32 -1.24 -7.54
CA LEU A 53 1.90 -1.27 -7.20
C LEU A 53 1.14 -2.04 -8.27
N VAL A 54 0.39 -3.05 -7.86
CA VAL A 54 -0.50 -3.80 -8.73
C VAL A 54 -1.94 -3.38 -8.46
N ALA A 55 -2.70 -3.12 -9.51
CA ALA A 55 -4.14 -3.01 -9.47
C ALA A 55 -4.75 -4.15 -10.27
N ALA A 56 -5.68 -4.88 -9.68
CA ALA A 56 -6.32 -6.05 -10.26
C ALA A 56 -7.83 -6.06 -10.00
N ASN A 57 -8.53 -6.95 -10.69
CA ASN A 57 -9.96 -7.17 -10.49
C ASN A 57 -10.29 -8.01 -9.25
N ALA A 58 -9.34 -8.80 -8.77
CA ALA A 58 -9.48 -9.72 -7.65
C ALA A 58 -8.13 -9.98 -6.97
N GLU A 59 -8.13 -10.68 -5.85
CA GLU A 59 -6.92 -11.20 -5.22
C GLU A 59 -6.28 -12.30 -6.09
N ARG A 60 -4.96 -12.41 -6.02
CA ARG A 60 -4.21 -13.45 -6.73
C ARG A 60 -4.70 -14.84 -6.33
N GLY A 61 -4.87 -15.72 -7.32
CA GLY A 61 -5.40 -17.06 -7.12
C GLY A 61 -6.93 -17.17 -7.18
N ALA A 62 -7.66 -16.07 -7.22
CA ALA A 62 -9.09 -16.08 -7.46
C ALA A 62 -9.39 -16.46 -8.91
N ALA A 63 -10.52 -17.12 -9.13
CA ALA A 63 -10.98 -17.42 -10.47
C ALA A 63 -11.22 -16.12 -11.26
N GLY A 64 -10.70 -16.06 -12.49
CA GLY A 64 -10.82 -14.88 -13.34
C GLY A 64 -9.93 -13.70 -12.91
N TYR A 65 -8.92 -13.95 -12.06
CA TYR A 65 -7.94 -12.92 -11.73
C TYR A 65 -7.26 -12.34 -12.98
N ALA A 66 -7.20 -11.01 -13.01
CA ALA A 66 -6.46 -10.26 -14.03
C ALA A 66 -5.97 -8.93 -13.48
N GLU A 67 -4.77 -8.55 -13.85
CA GLU A 67 -4.24 -7.22 -13.55
C GLU A 67 -4.82 -6.17 -14.50
N HIS A 68 -5.13 -5.01 -13.94
CA HIS A 68 -5.38 -3.82 -14.72
C HIS A 68 -4.08 -3.14 -15.10
N PHE A 69 -3.16 -3.05 -14.15
CA PHE A 69 -1.79 -2.57 -14.37
C PHE A 69 -0.83 -3.04 -13.27
N VAL A 70 0.43 -3.00 -13.59
CA VAL A 70 1.56 -3.09 -12.68
C VAL A 70 2.39 -1.82 -12.86
N LEU A 71 2.43 -0.98 -11.85
CA LEU A 71 3.10 0.31 -11.89
C LEU A 71 4.42 0.24 -11.14
N ARG A 72 5.50 0.49 -11.84
CA ARG A 72 6.86 0.57 -11.27
C ARG A 72 7.14 1.96 -10.75
N ASN A 73 7.74 2.06 -9.57
CA ASN A 73 8.08 3.36 -8.97
C ASN A 73 9.35 4.01 -9.55
N ASP A 74 10.07 3.31 -10.39
CA ASP A 74 11.33 3.79 -10.99
C ASP A 74 11.11 4.60 -12.28
N ASN A 75 9.90 5.06 -12.53
CA ASN A 75 9.49 5.78 -13.73
C ASN A 75 9.70 4.98 -15.04
N TYR A 76 9.86 3.67 -14.94
CA TYR A 76 9.95 2.83 -16.13
C TYR A 76 8.60 2.74 -16.86
N GLY A 77 7.51 2.99 -16.15
CA GLY A 77 6.16 2.99 -16.68
C GLY A 77 5.26 1.95 -16.04
N TRP A 78 4.27 1.53 -16.78
CA TRP A 78 3.32 0.52 -16.35
C TRP A 78 3.17 -0.56 -17.42
N PHE A 79 2.68 -1.72 -17.02
CA PHE A 79 2.43 -2.84 -17.92
C PHE A 79 1.39 -3.80 -17.31
N THR A 80 0.94 -4.75 -18.11
CA THR A 80 0.16 -5.90 -17.64
C THR A 80 1.04 -7.14 -17.66
N THR A 81 0.88 -7.99 -16.66
CA THR A 81 1.65 -9.24 -16.61
C THR A 81 1.31 -10.21 -17.72
N ALA A 82 0.06 -10.21 -18.16
CA ALA A 82 -0.40 -11.08 -19.25
C ALA A 82 0.36 -10.86 -20.57
N GLY A 83 0.85 -9.65 -20.80
CA GLY A 83 1.61 -9.33 -22.02
C GLY A 83 3.10 -9.17 -21.80
N GLY A 84 3.56 -9.05 -20.58
CA GLY A 84 4.95 -8.71 -20.26
C GLY A 84 5.41 -7.39 -20.88
N ASN A 85 4.49 -6.63 -21.42
CA ASN A 85 4.80 -5.44 -22.19
C ASN A 85 4.72 -4.22 -21.31
N THR A 86 5.77 -3.46 -21.33
CA THR A 86 5.80 -2.11 -20.84
C THR A 86 4.89 -1.26 -21.70
N ALA A 87 3.94 -0.65 -21.08
CA ALA A 87 3.19 0.38 -21.76
C ALA A 87 4.03 1.65 -21.89
N ASP A 88 3.60 2.50 -22.77
CA ASP A 88 4.14 3.84 -22.90
C ASP A 88 3.95 4.59 -21.57
N ASN A 89 5.04 4.94 -20.92
CA ASN A 89 5.03 5.66 -19.65
C ASN A 89 4.89 7.17 -19.82
N SER A 90 4.96 7.67 -21.04
CA SER A 90 4.92 9.11 -21.31
C SER A 90 3.54 9.75 -21.15
N SER A 91 2.48 8.97 -21.35
CA SER A 91 1.11 9.50 -21.36
C SER A 91 0.36 9.37 -20.04
N ASN A 92 0.78 8.44 -19.16
CA ASN A 92 0.01 8.08 -17.96
C ASN A 92 0.80 8.25 -16.65
N VAL A 93 2.10 8.45 -16.76
CA VAL A 93 3.00 8.56 -15.60
C VAL A 93 3.67 9.92 -15.63
N ASP A 94 3.58 10.63 -14.53
CA ASP A 94 4.33 11.85 -14.27
C ASP A 94 5.24 11.60 -13.08
N PHE A 95 6.55 11.77 -13.30
CA PHE A 95 7.57 11.57 -12.29
C PHE A 95 8.39 12.84 -12.12
N THR A 96 7.98 13.65 -11.18
CA THR A 96 8.67 14.89 -10.84
C THR A 96 9.73 14.60 -9.78
N LEU A 97 10.97 14.95 -10.09
CA LEU A 97 12.13 14.68 -9.26
C LEU A 97 12.62 15.94 -8.56
N SER A 98 13.28 15.75 -7.43
CA SER A 98 14.16 16.79 -6.89
C SER A 98 15.36 17.03 -7.83
N SER A 99 16.05 18.13 -7.64
CA SER A 99 17.18 18.55 -8.51
C SER A 99 18.34 17.55 -8.57
N ASP A 100 18.41 16.64 -7.61
CA ASP A 100 19.56 15.76 -7.39
C ASP A 100 19.33 14.31 -7.82
N TYR A 101 18.35 14.07 -8.71
CA TYR A 101 18.11 12.74 -9.22
C TYR A 101 19.33 12.19 -9.94
N ASN A 102 19.69 10.97 -9.54
CA ASN A 102 20.74 10.21 -10.21
C ASN A 102 20.30 8.76 -10.35
N TRP A 103 20.11 8.33 -11.59
CA TRP A 103 19.71 6.95 -11.87
C TRP A 103 20.73 5.91 -11.38
N ASP A 104 22.00 6.23 -11.40
CA ASP A 104 23.07 5.32 -10.97
C ASP A 104 23.03 5.05 -9.45
N THR A 105 22.46 5.96 -8.68
CA THR A 105 22.31 5.83 -7.22
C THR A 105 20.88 5.56 -6.79
N PHE A 106 19.94 5.43 -7.71
CA PHE A 106 18.50 5.35 -7.41
C PHE A 106 18.16 4.25 -6.41
N ALA A 107 18.74 3.05 -6.57
CA ALA A 107 18.47 1.94 -5.65
C ALA A 107 18.99 2.21 -4.24
N ASP A 108 20.14 2.91 -4.12
CA ASP A 108 20.69 3.34 -2.84
C ASP A 108 19.82 4.42 -2.20
N ASP A 109 19.42 5.40 -2.98
CA ASP A 109 18.57 6.52 -2.53
C ASP A 109 17.20 6.01 -2.03
N MET A 110 16.64 5.01 -2.71
CA MET A 110 15.36 4.42 -2.34
C MET A 110 15.46 3.48 -1.14
N ASN A 111 16.65 3.01 -0.76
CA ASN A 111 16.79 2.11 0.38
C ASN A 111 16.53 2.83 1.71
N GLY A 112 15.49 2.40 2.42
CA GLY A 112 15.03 3.04 3.65
C GLY A 112 14.17 4.28 3.41
N SER A 113 13.72 4.54 2.18
CA SER A 113 12.83 5.65 1.88
C SER A 113 11.45 5.43 2.47
N LEU A 114 10.84 6.53 2.92
CA LEU A 114 9.43 6.57 3.33
C LEU A 114 8.56 6.89 2.12
N VAL A 115 7.60 6.04 1.84
CA VAL A 115 6.59 6.24 0.81
C VAL A 115 5.27 6.62 1.44
N ASP A 116 4.73 7.76 1.03
CA ASP A 116 3.40 8.24 1.34
C ASP A 116 2.60 8.29 0.04
N MET A 117 1.68 7.36 -0.11
CA MET A 117 0.96 7.12 -1.36
C MET A 117 -0.53 7.34 -1.18
N ASN A 118 -1.11 8.11 -2.07
CA ASN A 118 -2.56 8.28 -2.16
C ASN A 118 -3.08 7.58 -3.41
N VAL A 119 -4.09 6.75 -3.25
CA VAL A 119 -4.77 6.08 -4.37
C VAL A 119 -6.25 6.43 -4.34
N GLU A 120 -6.78 6.79 -5.50
CA GLU A 120 -8.18 7.09 -5.72
C GLU A 120 -8.71 6.24 -6.87
N PHE A 121 -9.85 5.58 -6.66
CA PHE A 121 -10.62 4.98 -7.74
C PHE A 121 -11.86 5.83 -7.99
N THR A 122 -11.81 6.65 -9.04
CA THR A 122 -12.83 7.66 -9.31
C THR A 122 -14.13 7.05 -9.83
N SER A 123 -15.23 7.80 -9.72
CA SER A 123 -16.52 7.44 -10.34
C SER A 123 -16.42 7.28 -11.85
N GLY A 124 -15.47 7.95 -12.50
CA GLY A 124 -15.19 7.84 -13.94
C GLY A 124 -14.40 6.60 -14.35
N ASN A 125 -14.23 5.61 -13.47
CA ASN A 125 -13.49 4.38 -13.73
C ASN A 125 -11.98 4.63 -13.97
N VAL A 126 -11.42 5.63 -13.29
CA VAL A 126 -10.01 5.98 -13.36
C VAL A 126 -9.34 5.68 -12.03
N VAL A 127 -8.25 4.94 -12.06
CA VAL A 127 -7.35 4.80 -10.91
C VAL A 127 -6.31 5.90 -10.99
N LYS A 128 -6.18 6.67 -9.92
CA LYS A 128 -5.16 7.72 -9.77
C LYS A 128 -4.28 7.36 -8.58
N MET A 129 -2.99 7.55 -8.74
CA MET A 129 -2.02 7.38 -7.69
C MET A 129 -1.07 8.58 -7.65
N THR A 130 -0.82 9.09 -6.48
CA THR A 130 0.28 10.03 -6.22
C THR A 130 1.08 9.52 -5.03
N SER A 131 2.39 9.59 -5.11
CA SER A 131 3.24 9.25 -3.98
C SER A 131 4.33 10.30 -3.78
N THR A 132 4.63 10.57 -2.53
CA THR A 132 5.80 11.32 -2.09
C THR A 132 6.76 10.34 -1.46
N ILE A 133 7.95 10.25 -2.00
CA ILE A 133 9.01 9.36 -1.53
C ILE A 133 10.10 10.23 -0.90
N THR A 134 10.34 10.05 0.39
CA THR A 134 11.37 10.78 1.13
C THR A 134 12.51 9.84 1.46
N THR A 135 13.69 10.11 0.95
CA THR A 135 14.88 9.30 1.20
C THR A 135 15.46 9.53 2.59
N THR A 136 16.38 8.68 3.01
CA THR A 136 17.12 8.89 4.28
C THR A 136 17.96 10.16 4.27
N ALA A 137 18.43 10.59 3.09
CA ALA A 137 19.12 11.87 2.88
C ALA A 137 18.17 13.07 2.77
N LYS A 138 16.86 12.87 2.99
CA LYS A 138 15.82 13.91 2.88
C LYS A 138 15.58 14.45 1.48
N MET A 139 16.04 13.78 0.45
CA MET A 139 15.58 14.04 -0.91
C MET A 139 14.11 13.62 -1.06
N VAL A 140 13.36 14.35 -1.86
CA VAL A 140 11.94 14.11 -2.09
C VAL A 140 11.69 13.84 -3.57
N TYR A 141 11.08 12.70 -3.86
CA TYR A 141 10.60 12.32 -5.17
C TYR A 141 9.08 12.29 -5.18
N ASN A 142 8.48 12.91 -6.17
CA ASN A 142 7.04 12.84 -6.40
C ASN A 142 6.78 11.98 -7.62
N TYR A 143 5.79 11.11 -7.50
CA TYR A 143 5.42 10.17 -8.53
C TYR A 143 3.90 10.14 -8.68
N SER A 144 3.40 10.34 -9.87
CA SER A 144 1.97 10.29 -10.14
C SER A 144 1.65 9.40 -11.33
N PHE A 145 0.47 8.82 -11.28
CA PHE A 145 -0.03 7.92 -12.29
C PHE A 145 -1.56 8.02 -12.38
N SER A 146 -2.07 7.92 -13.58
CA SER A 146 -3.52 7.91 -13.81
C SER A 146 -3.84 6.98 -14.98
N MET A 147 -4.78 6.06 -14.76
CA MET A 147 -5.24 5.16 -15.80
C MET A 147 -6.76 5.00 -15.76
N LYS A 148 -7.40 5.21 -16.91
CA LYS A 148 -8.79 4.80 -17.13
C LYS A 148 -8.81 3.29 -17.41
N LEU A 149 -9.57 2.54 -16.64
CA LEU A 149 -9.70 1.10 -16.84
C LEU A 149 -10.56 0.82 -18.08
N THR A 150 -10.18 -0.24 -18.81
CA THR A 150 -10.85 -0.63 -20.06
C THR A 150 -12.29 -1.06 -19.80
N GLU A 151 -12.48 -1.89 -18.76
CA GLU A 151 -13.79 -2.36 -18.36
C GLU A 151 -14.28 -1.60 -17.14
N ASN A 152 -15.59 -1.43 -17.04
CA ASN A 152 -16.19 -0.79 -15.89
C ASN A 152 -16.09 -1.70 -14.66
N GLN A 153 -15.35 -1.25 -13.64
CA GLN A 153 -15.15 -1.96 -12.40
C GLN A 153 -15.96 -1.33 -11.27
N SER A 154 -16.49 -2.13 -10.36
CA SER A 154 -17.10 -1.65 -9.11
C SER A 154 -16.07 -1.41 -8.01
N SER A 155 -14.95 -2.10 -8.08
CA SER A 155 -13.82 -1.99 -7.16
C SER A 155 -12.53 -2.38 -7.84
N VAL A 156 -11.41 -1.99 -7.26
CA VAL A 156 -10.07 -2.44 -7.61
C VAL A 156 -9.39 -3.01 -6.38
N VAL A 157 -8.62 -4.06 -6.58
CA VAL A 157 -7.79 -4.69 -5.55
C VAL A 157 -6.35 -4.27 -5.77
N LEU A 158 -5.73 -3.73 -4.72
CA LEU A 158 -4.36 -3.23 -4.75
C LEU A 158 -3.46 -4.14 -3.90
N PHE A 159 -2.28 -4.40 -4.36
CA PHE A 159 -1.23 -5.10 -3.63
C PHE A 159 0.14 -4.76 -4.22
N PHE A 160 1.20 -5.25 -3.59
CA PHE A 160 2.56 -4.96 -4.03
C PHE A 160 3.26 -6.23 -4.53
N VAL A 161 4.11 -6.03 -5.52
CA VAL A 161 5.13 -6.99 -5.93
C VAL A 161 6.46 -6.27 -6.00
N ASN A 162 7.50 -6.91 -5.47
CA ASN A 162 8.82 -6.31 -5.36
C ASN A 162 9.85 -7.14 -6.11
N GLU A 163 10.78 -6.45 -6.71
CA GLU A 163 11.93 -7.01 -7.40
C GLU A 163 13.19 -6.54 -6.70
N GLY A 164 13.89 -7.44 -6.01
CA GLY A 164 15.09 -7.11 -5.25
C GLY A 164 14.89 -6.07 -4.14
N SER A 165 13.69 -5.96 -3.64
CA SER A 165 13.32 -5.06 -2.57
C SER A 165 12.23 -5.67 -1.70
N TYR A 166 11.90 -5.01 -0.60
CA TYR A 166 10.74 -5.31 0.23
C TYR A 166 10.20 -4.03 0.85
N ILE A 167 8.94 -4.06 1.22
CA ILE A 167 8.28 -2.95 1.90
C ILE A 167 7.90 -3.33 3.32
N ASP A 168 7.80 -2.34 4.18
CA ASP A 168 7.35 -2.48 5.55
C ASP A 168 6.54 -1.25 5.99
N GLY A 169 5.26 -1.42 6.15
CA GLY A 169 4.39 -0.42 6.75
C GLY A 169 4.07 -0.71 8.21
N SER A 170 4.36 -1.93 8.69
CA SER A 170 3.98 -2.35 10.05
C SER A 170 4.64 -1.51 11.14
N SER A 171 5.86 -1.05 10.91
CA SER A 171 6.60 -0.19 11.85
C SER A 171 6.02 1.24 11.97
N LEU A 172 5.23 1.67 11.00
CA LEU A 172 4.53 2.96 11.01
C LEU A 172 3.16 2.89 11.67
N SER A 173 2.61 1.68 11.79
CA SER A 173 1.34 1.45 12.46
C SER A 173 1.53 1.60 13.96
N THR A 174 0.98 2.64 14.55
CA THR A 174 1.01 2.85 16.01
C THR A 174 0.09 1.91 16.79
N GLY A 175 -0.49 0.91 16.12
CA GLY A 175 -1.42 -0.06 16.72
C GLY A 175 -2.79 0.52 17.06
N ILE A 176 -2.99 1.84 16.86
CA ILE A 176 -4.24 2.53 17.21
C ILE A 176 -5.06 2.88 15.96
N ASP A 177 -4.43 3.01 14.81
CA ASP A 177 -5.05 3.55 13.59
C ASP A 177 -5.28 2.52 12.47
N ALA A 178 -5.05 1.24 12.69
CA ALA A 178 -5.52 0.24 11.74
C ALA A 178 -7.05 0.14 11.87
N PRO A 179 -7.84 0.58 10.90
CA PRO A 179 -9.22 0.16 10.84
C PRO A 179 -9.19 -1.35 10.57
N PHE A 180 -9.29 -2.14 11.63
CA PHE A 180 -9.67 -3.53 11.49
C PHE A 180 -11.02 -3.53 10.80
N VAL A 181 -11.04 -3.85 9.52
CA VAL A 181 -12.28 -4.30 8.89
C VAL A 181 -12.54 -5.67 9.46
N ILE A 182 -13.21 -5.70 10.61
CA ILE A 182 -13.81 -6.91 11.12
C ILE A 182 -14.95 -7.22 10.15
N THR A 183 -14.71 -8.10 9.20
CA THR A 183 -15.72 -8.65 8.29
C THR A 183 -16.70 -9.58 9.01
N LYS A 184 -16.51 -9.81 10.29
CA LYS A 184 -17.52 -10.37 11.19
C LYS A 184 -17.87 -9.30 12.20
N LYS A 185 -19.10 -8.83 12.15
CA LYS A 185 -19.75 -8.12 13.25
C LYS A 185 -19.64 -9.06 14.45
N ALA A 186 -18.67 -8.84 15.33
CA ALA A 186 -18.64 -9.51 16.60
C ALA A 186 -19.97 -9.15 17.27
N GLU A 187 -20.78 -10.14 17.57
CA GLU A 187 -21.96 -9.92 18.40
C GLU A 187 -21.45 -9.26 19.68
N SER A 188 -21.94 -8.07 19.93
CA SER A 188 -21.60 -7.30 21.11
C SER A 188 -22.05 -8.08 22.34
N ASP A 189 -21.12 -8.52 23.17
CA ASP A 189 -21.43 -9.21 24.41
C ASP A 189 -21.76 -8.23 25.54
N GLY A 190 -21.69 -6.91 25.29
CA GLY A 190 -21.93 -5.86 26.26
C GLY A 190 -20.92 -5.81 27.41
N LYS A 191 -19.89 -6.62 27.36
CA LYS A 191 -18.89 -6.72 28.41
C LYS A 191 -17.83 -5.62 28.30
N TRP A 192 -17.27 -5.29 29.43
CA TRP A 192 -16.23 -4.29 29.56
C TRP A 192 -14.87 -4.96 29.70
N TYR A 193 -13.88 -4.45 29.00
CA TYR A 193 -12.51 -4.96 29.06
C TYR A 193 -11.53 -3.80 29.30
N ASN A 194 -10.51 -4.02 30.11
CA ASN A 194 -9.41 -3.08 30.23
C ASN A 194 -8.48 -3.16 29.00
N LEU A 195 -7.47 -2.29 28.93
CA LEU A 195 -6.51 -2.29 27.81
C LEU A 195 -5.66 -3.56 27.70
N ASN A 196 -5.61 -4.36 28.75
CA ASN A 196 -4.90 -5.65 28.77
C ASN A 196 -5.82 -6.82 28.32
N GLY A 197 -7.06 -6.53 27.91
CA GLY A 197 -8.01 -7.54 27.47
C GLY A 197 -8.70 -8.30 28.60
N GLN A 198 -8.53 -7.90 29.87
CA GLN A 198 -9.20 -8.52 31.02
C GLN A 198 -10.61 -7.95 31.16
N GLN A 199 -11.58 -8.83 31.39
CA GLN A 199 -12.95 -8.40 31.66
C GLN A 199 -12.99 -7.65 33.00
N VAL A 200 -13.65 -6.51 33.01
CA VAL A 200 -13.83 -5.64 34.18
C VAL A 200 -15.29 -5.27 34.31
N ASP A 201 -15.67 -4.75 35.47
CA ASP A 201 -17.03 -4.25 35.72
C ASP A 201 -17.06 -2.71 35.79
N SER A 202 -18.22 -2.16 36.11
CA SER A 202 -18.44 -0.72 36.14
C SER A 202 -17.69 -0.01 37.28
N SER A 203 -17.11 -0.73 38.25
CA SER A 203 -16.28 -0.17 39.31
C SER A 203 -14.85 0.11 38.89
N TYR A 204 -14.39 -0.49 37.78
CA TYR A 204 -13.05 -0.29 37.23
C TYR A 204 -12.86 1.17 36.81
N LYS A 205 -11.81 1.82 37.33
CA LYS A 205 -11.45 3.21 36.97
C LYS A 205 -10.34 3.19 35.89
N GLY A 206 -10.59 3.90 34.82
CA GLY A 206 -9.62 3.98 33.71
C GLY A 206 -10.24 3.75 32.32
N ILE A 207 -9.40 3.45 31.34
CA ILE A 207 -9.88 3.22 29.98
C ILE A 207 -10.45 1.80 29.89
N VAL A 208 -11.69 1.70 29.42
CA VAL A 208 -12.38 0.46 29.14
C VAL A 208 -12.78 0.35 27.67
N VAL A 209 -12.86 -0.86 27.18
CA VAL A 209 -13.33 -1.18 25.82
C VAL A 209 -14.68 -1.89 25.96
N VAL A 210 -15.70 -1.32 25.35
CA VAL A 210 -17.05 -1.90 25.29
C VAL A 210 -17.51 -1.88 23.85
N ASN A 211 -17.90 -3.02 23.32
CA ASN A 211 -18.36 -3.13 21.92
C ASN A 211 -17.36 -2.55 20.91
N GLY A 212 -16.07 -2.74 21.13
CA GLY A 212 -15.00 -2.23 20.29
C GLY A 212 -14.75 -0.72 20.38
N ARG A 213 -15.41 -0.03 21.33
CA ARG A 213 -15.22 1.41 21.56
C ARG A 213 -14.53 1.63 22.91
N LYS A 214 -13.61 2.60 22.94
CA LYS A 214 -12.91 3.01 24.18
C LYS A 214 -13.67 4.10 24.88
N PHE A 215 -13.78 3.96 26.21
CA PHE A 215 -14.37 4.93 27.11
C PHE A 215 -13.46 5.14 28.30
N PHE A 216 -13.48 6.31 28.88
CA PHE A 216 -12.83 6.56 30.17
C PHE A 216 -13.89 6.47 31.27
N ASN A 217 -13.77 5.44 32.12
CA ASN A 217 -14.63 5.27 33.29
C ASN A 217 -13.99 5.98 34.48
N LYS A 218 -14.69 7.01 35.02
CA LYS A 218 -14.22 7.89 36.10
C LYS A 218 -14.48 7.29 37.49
#